data_c85068394f35c55830870919c71308af
#
_entry.id   c85068394f35c55830870919c71308af
#
_cell.length_a   1.000
_cell.length_b   1.000
_cell.length_c   1.000
_cell.angle_alpha   90.00
_cell.angle_beta   90.00
_cell.angle_gamma   90.00
#
_symmetry.space_group_name_H-M   'P 1'
#
loop_
_entity.id
_entity.type
_entity.pdbx_description
1 polymer ?
#
loop_
_entity_poly.entity_id
_entity_poly.type
_entity_poly.pdbx_seq_one_letter_code
_entity_poly.pdbx_strand_id
1 'polypeptide(L)'
;MHAEIVMIGTELLLGELVDTNANRLAQALRDIGLDLYYKTTVGDNETRITEVLNLALYRSDVIITSGGIGPTVDDVTRQAVANATGRKLVYSLELEAQVAARFRSIGRKMAENNKRQAYIPEGALPLSNPAGTAPCFLSEDRRGRGIVISLPGVP
;
A
#
# COMPACT_ATOMS: atom_id res chain seq x y z
N MET A 1 -5.63 -11.96 -17.07
CA MET A 1 -5.13 -11.27 -15.87
C MET A 1 -6.08 -10.13 -15.52
N HIS A 2 -6.48 -10.03 -14.28
CA HIS A 2 -7.35 -8.94 -13.83
C HIS A 2 -6.91 -8.43 -12.45
N ALA A 3 -7.36 -7.21 -12.13
CA ALA A 3 -6.96 -6.49 -10.93
C ALA A 3 -8.11 -6.23 -9.98
N GLU A 4 -7.77 -5.99 -8.73
CA GLU A 4 -8.64 -5.42 -7.72
C GLU A 4 -8.02 -4.18 -7.11
N ILE A 5 -8.84 -3.25 -6.69
CA ILE A 5 -8.43 -2.07 -5.94
C ILE A 5 -8.96 -2.19 -4.51
N VAL A 6 -8.07 -1.98 -3.53
CA VAL A 6 -8.42 -1.93 -2.11
C VAL A 6 -8.05 -0.56 -1.57
N MET A 7 -9.06 0.23 -1.26
CA MET A 7 -8.89 1.56 -0.69
C MET A 7 -8.91 1.45 0.83
N ILE A 8 -7.88 1.97 1.47
CA ILE A 8 -7.66 1.84 2.91
C ILE A 8 -7.73 3.21 3.57
N GLY A 9 -8.66 3.37 4.46
CA GLY A 9 -8.85 4.61 5.20
C GLY A 9 -10.23 4.65 5.85
N THR A 10 -10.27 4.85 7.15
CA THR A 10 -11.53 4.96 7.89
C THR A 10 -12.35 6.15 7.39
N GLU A 11 -11.70 7.26 7.03
CA GLU A 11 -12.35 8.45 6.48
C GLU A 11 -13.02 8.18 5.13
N LEU A 12 -12.46 7.28 4.32
CA LEU A 12 -13.07 6.85 3.05
C LEU A 12 -14.28 5.95 3.30
N LEU A 13 -14.14 5.03 4.26
CA LEU A 13 -15.18 4.08 4.61
C LEU A 13 -16.42 4.79 5.17
N LEU A 14 -16.21 5.82 5.99
CA LEU A 14 -17.29 6.59 6.62
C LEU A 14 -17.87 7.67 5.70
N GLY A 15 -17.32 7.86 4.51
CA GLY A 15 -17.80 8.87 3.58
C GLY A 15 -17.40 10.30 3.90
N GLU A 16 -16.41 10.48 4.77
CA GLU A 16 -15.89 11.81 5.15
C GLU A 16 -15.08 12.45 4.03
N LEU A 17 -14.47 11.63 3.17
CA LEU A 17 -13.72 12.05 1.99
C LEU A 17 -14.23 11.33 0.76
N VAL A 18 -14.24 12.04 -0.38
CA VAL A 18 -14.52 11.45 -1.68
C VAL A 18 -13.29 10.68 -2.17
N ASP A 19 -13.50 9.45 -2.61
CA ASP A 19 -12.43 8.57 -3.07
C ASP A 19 -12.02 8.87 -4.52
N THR A 20 -11.22 9.92 -4.71
CA THR A 20 -10.70 10.31 -6.03
C THR A 20 -9.59 9.39 -6.52
N ASN A 21 -8.83 8.76 -5.61
CA ASN A 21 -7.76 7.83 -5.99
C ASN A 21 -8.32 6.56 -6.62
N ALA A 22 -9.42 6.02 -6.13
CA ALA A 22 -10.06 4.85 -6.73
C ALA A 22 -10.44 5.12 -8.18
N ASN A 23 -11.00 6.29 -8.47
CA ASN A 23 -11.35 6.67 -9.84
C ASN A 23 -10.13 6.76 -10.75
N ARG A 24 -9.06 7.38 -10.28
CA ARG A 24 -7.79 7.50 -11.03
C ARG A 24 -7.17 6.14 -11.31
N LEU A 25 -7.14 5.27 -10.31
CA LEU A 25 -6.61 3.92 -10.47
C LEU A 25 -7.43 3.11 -11.46
N ALA A 26 -8.75 3.17 -11.37
CA ALA A 26 -9.64 2.47 -12.29
C ALA A 26 -9.42 2.92 -13.74
N GLN A 27 -9.29 4.23 -13.96
CA GLN A 27 -9.00 4.78 -15.29
C GLN A 27 -7.62 4.35 -15.81
N ALA A 28 -6.60 4.39 -14.95
CA ALA A 28 -5.25 3.96 -15.31
C ALA A 28 -5.19 2.49 -15.71
N LEU A 29 -5.89 1.62 -14.96
CA LEU A 29 -5.97 0.20 -15.29
C LEU A 29 -6.68 -0.03 -16.62
N ARG A 30 -7.76 0.68 -16.88
CA ARG A 30 -8.48 0.63 -18.16
C ARG A 30 -7.54 1.04 -19.32
N ASP A 31 -6.78 2.11 -19.13
CA ASP A 31 -5.90 2.65 -20.17
C ASP A 31 -4.77 1.69 -20.54
N ILE A 32 -4.32 0.85 -19.63
CA ILE A 32 -3.32 -0.19 -19.91
C ILE A 32 -3.94 -1.54 -20.28
N GLY A 33 -5.28 -1.60 -20.36
CA GLY A 33 -5.97 -2.83 -20.77
C GLY A 33 -6.06 -3.92 -19.70
N LEU A 34 -5.91 -3.57 -18.44
CA LEU A 34 -6.05 -4.51 -17.33
C LEU A 34 -7.46 -4.43 -16.74
N ASP A 35 -8.17 -5.55 -16.79
CA ASP A 35 -9.56 -5.62 -16.31
C ASP A 35 -9.65 -5.42 -14.81
N LEU A 36 -10.63 -4.62 -14.38
CA LEU A 36 -10.93 -4.37 -12.97
C LEU A 36 -12.31 -4.94 -12.65
N TYR A 37 -12.37 -5.93 -11.74
CA TYR A 37 -13.64 -6.57 -11.38
C TYR A 37 -14.16 -6.15 -10.01
N TYR A 38 -13.29 -5.77 -9.09
CA TYR A 38 -13.69 -5.45 -7.72
C TYR A 38 -12.96 -4.21 -7.21
N LYS A 39 -13.72 -3.37 -6.50
CA LYS A 39 -13.19 -2.28 -5.68
C LYS A 39 -13.73 -2.46 -4.26
N THR A 40 -12.86 -2.41 -3.27
CA THR A 40 -13.24 -2.54 -1.87
C THR A 40 -12.69 -1.37 -1.09
N THR A 41 -13.47 -0.85 -0.16
CA THR A 41 -13.02 0.14 0.82
C THR A 41 -13.04 -0.51 2.18
N VAL A 42 -11.95 -0.35 2.94
CA VAL A 42 -11.78 -0.92 4.28
C VAL A 42 -11.15 0.12 5.21
N GLY A 43 -11.53 0.09 6.48
CA GLY A 43 -10.96 0.99 7.49
C GLY A 43 -9.55 0.62 7.92
N ASP A 44 -8.96 1.45 8.77
CA ASP A 44 -7.59 1.30 9.27
C ASP A 44 -7.51 0.23 10.37
N ASN A 45 -7.68 -1.02 9.98
CA ASN A 45 -7.63 -2.18 10.87
C ASN A 45 -6.84 -3.31 10.20
N GLU A 46 -5.75 -3.74 10.83
CA GLU A 46 -4.83 -4.71 10.29
C GLU A 46 -5.52 -6.03 9.91
N THR A 47 -6.34 -6.57 10.81
CA THR A 47 -7.03 -7.85 10.58
C THR A 47 -7.99 -7.77 9.40
N ARG A 48 -8.81 -6.73 9.33
CA ARG A 48 -9.77 -6.55 8.24
C ARG A 48 -9.09 -6.33 6.91
N ILE A 49 -8.00 -5.55 6.89
CA ILE A 49 -7.22 -5.36 5.66
C ILE A 49 -6.62 -6.69 5.21
N THR A 50 -6.05 -7.45 6.14
CA THR A 50 -5.49 -8.78 5.82
C THR A 50 -6.56 -9.72 5.23
N GLU A 51 -7.76 -9.73 5.79
CA GLU A 51 -8.87 -10.55 5.28
C GLU A 51 -9.28 -10.13 3.88
N VAL A 52 -9.41 -8.82 3.64
CA VAL A 52 -9.75 -8.28 2.31
C VAL A 52 -8.69 -8.64 1.28
N LEU A 53 -7.41 -8.53 1.65
CA LEU A 53 -6.29 -8.88 0.75
C LEU A 53 -6.24 -10.37 0.44
N ASN A 54 -6.50 -11.23 1.42
CA ASN A 54 -6.56 -12.67 1.19
C ASN A 54 -7.70 -13.03 0.23
N LEU A 55 -8.87 -12.43 0.39
CA LEU A 55 -9.98 -12.63 -0.54
C LEU A 55 -9.64 -12.13 -1.94
N ALA A 56 -9.02 -10.97 -2.04
CA ALA A 56 -8.60 -10.41 -3.32
C ALA A 56 -7.56 -11.29 -4.02
N LEU A 57 -6.56 -11.79 -3.29
CA LEU A 57 -5.54 -12.70 -3.85
C LEU A 57 -6.12 -14.05 -4.27
N TYR A 58 -7.21 -14.48 -3.66
CA TYR A 58 -7.91 -15.70 -4.05
C TYR A 58 -8.55 -15.59 -5.43
N ARG A 59 -9.01 -14.41 -5.80
CA ARG A 59 -9.82 -14.21 -7.02
C ARG A 59 -9.22 -13.29 -8.07
N SER A 60 -8.13 -12.57 -7.77
CA SER A 60 -7.51 -11.61 -8.69
C SER A 60 -6.00 -11.77 -8.70
N ASP A 61 -5.37 -11.35 -9.80
CA ASP A 61 -3.93 -11.53 -10.02
C ASP A 61 -3.11 -10.34 -9.51
N VAL A 62 -3.66 -9.13 -9.63
CA VAL A 62 -2.99 -7.89 -9.24
C VAL A 62 -3.89 -7.12 -8.28
N ILE A 63 -3.39 -6.91 -7.07
CA ILE A 63 -4.11 -6.14 -6.06
C ILE A 63 -3.39 -4.81 -5.88
N ILE A 64 -4.11 -3.71 -6.01
CA ILE A 64 -3.57 -2.39 -5.77
C ILE A 64 -4.20 -1.82 -4.51
N THR A 65 -3.39 -1.53 -3.50
CA THR A 65 -3.86 -0.85 -2.30
C THR A 65 -3.50 0.63 -2.37
N SER A 66 -4.34 1.48 -1.81
CA SER A 66 -4.07 2.90 -1.64
C SER A 66 -4.41 3.29 -0.22
N GLY A 67 -3.43 3.80 0.50
CA GLY A 67 -3.57 4.25 1.88
C GLY A 67 -2.84 3.37 2.90
N GLY A 68 -2.67 3.89 4.10
CA GLY A 68 -2.15 3.17 5.25
C GLY A 68 -0.66 2.86 5.23
N ILE A 69 0.14 3.55 4.43
CA ILE A 69 1.61 3.39 4.38
C ILE A 69 2.39 4.58 4.94
N GLY A 70 1.71 5.50 5.63
CA GLY A 70 2.35 6.60 6.33
C GLY A 70 3.06 6.17 7.62
N PRO A 71 3.50 7.14 8.46
CA PRO A 71 4.33 6.86 9.64
C PRO A 71 3.56 6.67 10.94
N THR A 72 2.24 6.80 10.94
CA THR A 72 1.45 6.76 12.18
C THR A 72 1.12 5.34 12.63
N VAL A 73 0.64 5.19 13.87
CA VAL A 73 0.23 3.89 14.40
C VAL A 73 -0.99 3.31 13.68
N ASP A 74 -1.77 4.18 13.04
CA ASP A 74 -2.94 3.76 12.25
C ASP A 74 -2.57 3.31 10.83
N ASP A 75 -1.32 3.52 10.43
CA ASP A 75 -0.80 3.08 9.13
C ASP A 75 -0.37 1.62 9.22
N VAL A 76 -1.32 0.71 9.04
CA VAL A 76 -1.14 -0.74 9.26
C VAL A 76 -1.09 -1.55 7.96
N THR A 77 -1.09 -0.89 6.80
CA THR A 77 -1.11 -1.57 5.50
C THR A 77 0.13 -2.44 5.27
N ARG A 78 1.32 -1.96 5.64
CA ARG A 78 2.56 -2.74 5.45
C ARG A 78 2.48 -4.09 6.15
N GLN A 79 2.02 -4.10 7.40
CA GLN A 79 1.87 -5.34 8.16
C GLN A 79 0.78 -6.24 7.59
N ALA A 80 -0.35 -5.65 7.19
CA ALA A 80 -1.45 -6.42 6.61
C ALA A 80 -1.04 -7.07 5.28
N VAL A 81 -0.29 -6.37 4.43
CA VAL A 81 0.25 -6.93 3.18
C VAL A 81 1.23 -8.06 3.48
N ALA A 82 2.14 -7.87 4.44
CA ALA A 82 3.06 -8.92 4.85
C ALA A 82 2.31 -10.16 5.32
N ASN A 83 1.30 -10.00 6.17
CA ASN A 83 0.45 -11.09 6.64
C ASN A 83 -0.23 -11.83 5.48
N ALA A 84 -0.88 -11.09 4.58
CA ALA A 84 -1.64 -11.67 3.47
C ALA A 84 -0.74 -12.39 2.46
N THR A 85 0.44 -11.84 2.19
CA THR A 85 1.39 -12.44 1.22
C THR A 85 2.28 -13.52 1.84
N GLY A 86 2.11 -13.82 3.12
CA GLY A 86 2.87 -14.86 3.83
C GLY A 86 4.32 -14.48 4.06
N ARG A 87 4.60 -13.20 4.26
CA ARG A 87 5.96 -12.68 4.43
C ARG A 87 6.12 -11.98 5.77
N LYS A 88 7.35 -11.92 6.27
CA LYS A 88 7.69 -11.13 7.45
C LYS A 88 7.82 -9.66 7.06
N LEU A 89 7.46 -8.78 7.96
CA LEU A 89 7.76 -7.36 7.81
C LEU A 89 9.17 -7.12 8.35
N VAL A 90 10.06 -6.56 7.51
CA VAL A 90 11.47 -6.36 7.84
C VAL A 90 11.87 -4.89 7.72
N TYR A 91 12.80 -4.47 8.57
CA TYR A 91 13.36 -3.11 8.53
C TYR A 91 14.46 -3.03 7.48
N SER A 92 14.41 -2.01 6.62
CA SER A 92 15.41 -1.80 5.57
C SER A 92 16.23 -0.54 5.85
N LEU A 93 17.52 -0.69 6.07
CA LEU A 93 18.44 0.45 6.23
C LEU A 93 18.53 1.27 4.95
N GLU A 94 18.42 0.63 3.79
CA GLU A 94 18.40 1.32 2.51
C GLU A 94 17.16 2.21 2.38
N LEU A 95 15.99 1.72 2.74
CA LEU A 95 14.76 2.52 2.74
C LEU A 95 14.81 3.63 3.79
N GLU A 96 15.39 3.39 4.96
CA GLU A 96 15.60 4.44 5.96
C GLU A 96 16.41 5.59 5.37
N ALA A 97 17.50 5.26 4.67
CA ALA A 97 18.33 6.27 4.02
C ALA A 97 17.58 7.05 2.93
N GLN A 98 16.75 6.37 2.16
CA GLN A 98 15.91 7.00 1.13
C GLN A 98 14.86 7.93 1.75
N VAL A 99 14.19 7.52 2.80
CA VAL A 99 13.22 8.34 3.53
C VAL A 99 13.90 9.56 4.12
N ALA A 100 15.04 9.39 4.77
CA ALA A 100 15.83 10.50 5.33
C ALA A 100 16.26 11.50 4.25
N ALA A 101 16.71 10.99 3.10
CA ALA A 101 17.10 11.83 1.96
C ALA A 101 15.91 12.63 1.42
N ARG A 102 14.73 12.00 1.36
CA ARG A 102 13.49 12.66 0.91
C ARG A 102 13.11 13.80 1.86
N PHE A 103 13.19 13.58 3.18
CA PHE A 103 12.92 14.63 4.15
C PHE A 103 13.90 15.80 4.00
N ARG A 104 15.19 15.53 3.81
CA ARG A 104 16.19 16.57 3.57
C ARG A 104 15.86 17.37 2.31
N SER A 105 15.41 16.72 1.24
CA SER A 105 15.10 17.40 -0.03
C SER A 105 13.95 18.40 0.08
N ILE A 106 13.07 18.26 1.06
CA ILE A 106 11.97 19.19 1.33
C ILE A 106 12.26 20.11 2.52
N GLY A 107 13.51 20.16 2.98
CA GLY A 107 13.94 21.05 4.07
C GLY A 107 13.48 20.59 5.46
N ARG A 108 13.17 19.31 5.64
CA ARG A 108 12.73 18.76 6.91
C ARG A 108 13.69 17.68 7.41
N LYS A 109 13.68 17.46 8.71
CA LYS A 109 14.42 16.38 9.34
C LYS A 109 13.47 15.20 9.61
N MET A 110 13.93 13.99 9.34
CA MET A 110 13.21 12.77 9.65
C MET A 110 12.99 12.62 11.15
N ALA A 111 11.75 12.44 11.58
CA ALA A 111 11.43 12.17 12.98
C ALA A 111 11.52 10.67 13.27
N GLU A 112 11.53 10.31 14.56
CA GLU A 112 11.64 8.90 14.98
C GLU A 112 10.49 8.03 14.45
N ASN A 113 9.26 8.56 14.45
CA ASN A 113 8.10 7.82 13.93
C ASN A 113 8.16 7.59 12.41
N ASN A 114 8.91 8.39 11.67
CA ASN A 114 9.07 8.20 10.23
C ASN A 114 9.87 6.94 9.90
N LYS A 115 10.59 6.36 10.85
CA LYS A 115 11.28 5.08 10.68
C LYS A 115 10.32 3.94 10.37
N ARG A 116 9.05 4.04 10.73
CA ARG A 116 8.02 3.07 10.34
C ARG A 116 7.91 2.91 8.83
N GLN A 117 8.21 3.96 8.09
CA GLN A 117 8.18 3.96 6.63
C GLN A 117 9.31 3.15 6.00
N ALA A 118 10.31 2.74 6.78
CA ALA A 118 11.41 1.90 6.33
C ALA A 118 11.14 0.39 6.48
N TYR A 119 9.98 0.00 7.01
CA TYR A 119 9.56 -1.40 7.01
C TYR A 119 8.94 -1.78 5.68
N ILE A 120 9.20 -3.01 5.25
CA ILE A 120 8.69 -3.54 3.99
C ILE A 120 8.54 -5.06 4.14
N PRO A 121 7.57 -5.70 3.49
CA PRO A 121 7.52 -7.16 3.45
C PRO A 121 8.81 -7.73 2.88
N GLU A 122 9.34 -8.79 3.49
CA GLU A 122 10.58 -9.43 3.06
C GLU A 122 10.50 -9.81 1.58
N GLY A 123 11.52 -9.42 0.80
CA GLY A 123 11.58 -9.69 -0.64
C GLY A 123 10.73 -8.77 -1.51
N ALA A 124 9.99 -7.83 -0.93
CA ALA A 124 9.22 -6.87 -1.70
C ALA A 124 10.12 -5.90 -2.48
N LEU A 125 9.63 -5.46 -3.64
CA LEU A 125 10.33 -4.50 -4.48
C LEU A 125 9.89 -3.08 -4.12
N PRO A 126 10.79 -2.22 -3.63
CA PRO A 126 10.46 -0.82 -3.41
C PRO A 126 10.17 -0.11 -4.73
N LEU A 127 9.16 0.75 -4.73
CA LEU A 127 8.77 1.56 -5.88
C LEU A 127 8.92 3.05 -5.53
N SER A 128 9.31 3.84 -6.53
CA SER A 128 9.47 5.28 -6.36
C SER A 128 8.15 5.95 -6.01
N ASN A 129 8.19 6.89 -5.04
CA ASN A 129 7.05 7.75 -4.69
C ASN A 129 7.47 9.22 -4.79
N PRO A 130 7.36 9.84 -5.97
CA PRO A 130 7.76 11.25 -6.13
C PRO A 130 6.83 12.24 -5.40
N ALA A 131 5.63 11.81 -5.03
CA ALA A 131 4.64 12.68 -4.41
C ALA A 131 4.71 12.77 -2.88
N GLY A 132 5.47 11.87 -2.22
CA GLY A 132 5.51 11.82 -0.75
C GLY A 132 6.78 11.19 -0.21
N THR A 133 6.79 10.93 1.09
CA THR A 133 7.94 10.39 1.81
C THR A 133 7.87 8.87 1.99
N ALA A 134 6.67 8.29 1.95
CA ALA A 134 6.48 6.86 2.16
C ALA A 134 6.88 6.06 0.90
N PRO A 135 7.78 5.08 1.01
CA PRO A 135 8.07 4.19 -0.11
C PRO A 135 6.84 3.35 -0.48
N CYS A 136 6.52 3.31 -1.78
CA CYS A 136 5.59 2.33 -2.32
C CYS A 136 6.31 1.00 -2.49
N PHE A 137 5.58 -0.09 -2.62
CA PHE A 137 6.22 -1.39 -2.82
C PHE A 137 5.31 -2.38 -3.54
N LEU A 138 5.93 -3.39 -4.12
CA LEU A 138 5.28 -4.55 -4.73
C LEU A 138 5.69 -5.79 -3.95
N SER A 139 4.73 -6.53 -3.42
CA SER A 139 4.94 -7.79 -2.71
C SER A 139 4.30 -8.93 -3.47
N GLU A 140 5.08 -9.97 -3.80
CA GLU A 140 4.54 -11.19 -4.38
C GLU A 140 3.98 -12.09 -3.28
N ASP A 141 2.81 -12.68 -3.52
CA ASP A 141 2.28 -13.70 -2.62
C ASP A 141 3.20 -14.93 -2.61
N ARG A 142 3.63 -15.33 -1.42
CA ARG A 142 4.53 -16.49 -1.27
C ARG A 142 3.89 -17.79 -1.78
N ARG A 143 2.56 -17.87 -1.82
CA ARG A 143 1.81 -19.01 -2.33
C ARG A 143 1.57 -18.96 -3.84
N GLY A 144 2.04 -17.89 -4.50
CA GLY A 144 1.90 -17.73 -5.96
C GLY A 144 0.53 -17.31 -6.45
N ARG A 145 -0.34 -16.76 -5.59
CA ARG A 145 -1.69 -16.32 -5.98
C ARG A 145 -1.70 -15.04 -6.79
N GLY A 146 -0.70 -14.18 -6.63
CA GLY A 146 -0.62 -12.89 -7.32
C GLY A 146 0.31 -11.92 -6.63
N ILE A 147 0.13 -10.63 -6.93
CA ILE A 147 0.96 -9.55 -6.40
C ILE A 147 0.10 -8.48 -5.75
N VAL A 148 0.67 -7.81 -4.74
CA VAL A 148 0.07 -6.64 -4.10
C VAL A 148 0.99 -5.44 -4.32
N ILE A 149 0.46 -4.39 -4.92
CA ILE A 149 1.14 -3.11 -5.11
C ILE A 149 0.53 -2.12 -4.12
N SER A 150 1.35 -1.56 -3.24
CA SER A 150 0.88 -0.64 -2.21
C SER A 150 1.31 0.79 -2.52
N LEU A 151 0.33 1.66 -2.63
CA LEU A 151 0.47 3.07 -2.97
C LEU A 151 0.00 3.95 -1.80
N PRO A 152 0.45 5.21 -1.73
CA PRO A 152 -0.01 6.13 -0.70
C PRO A 152 -1.49 6.47 -0.87
N GLY A 153 -2.10 6.88 0.22
CA GLY A 153 -3.47 7.37 0.22
C GLY A 153 -3.59 8.82 -0.27
N VAL A 154 -4.75 9.41 0.01
CA VAL A 154 -5.00 10.83 -0.26
C VAL A 154 -4.09 11.67 0.64
N PRO A 155 -3.42 12.68 0.09
CA PRO A 155 -2.54 13.57 0.87
C PRO A 155 -3.31 14.35 1.94
#